data_a9e6eebad60ec8a089bf770aa815587e
#
_entry.id   a9e6eebad60ec8a089bf770aa815587e
#
_cell.length_a   1.000
_cell.length_b   1.000
_cell.length_c   1.000
_cell.angle_alpha   90.00
_cell.angle_beta   90.00
_cell.angle_gamma   90.00
#
_symmetry.space_group_name_H-M   'P 1'
#
loop_
_entity.id
_entity.type
_entity.pdbx_description
1 polymer ?
#
loop_
_entity_poly.entity_id
_entity_poly.type
_entity_poly.pdbx_seq_one_letter_code
_entity_poly.pdbx_strand_id
1 'polypeptide(L)'
;MLRRIPIIAAGAVLLGATATFAEQVTLKLSNGDTLHGELIPSESTDTTTVLQHPVLGRLSIPKTALMPEPKPKPWKLSLSGGITGSNTDNDLDAGGTAQLDTSYTSGPDKVSLKVNAQYEVSRDEGESSNSTDTNEGDAELRYIRSLNSRLHAYAGAHFNYDTLNFSGTDAFESSIGLGYDLIKTSKTRLTVSLGPSIEQIWGGDGCNTDPVCGQTFAATTARAELEWKPSSAASLTLTNTYTLSLIHI
;
A
#
# COMPACT_ATOMS: atom_id res chain seq x y z
N MET A 1 -17.95 38.40 9.82
CA MET A 1 -17.49 37.91 11.14
C MET A 1 -16.74 36.59 10.92
N LEU A 2 -15.44 36.67 10.83
CA LEU A 2 -14.58 35.48 10.66
C LEU A 2 -14.28 34.88 12.04
N ARG A 3 -14.75 33.67 12.27
CA ARG A 3 -14.37 32.88 13.46
C ARG A 3 -13.05 32.15 13.15
N ARG A 4 -12.00 32.55 13.85
CA ARG A 4 -10.70 31.87 13.85
C ARG A 4 -10.83 30.59 14.70
N ILE A 5 -10.52 29.43 14.10
CA ILE A 5 -10.37 28.16 14.80
C ILE A 5 -8.89 28.02 15.18
N PRO A 6 -8.53 27.82 16.46
CA PRO A 6 -7.15 27.56 16.82
C PRO A 6 -6.79 26.11 16.53
N ILE A 7 -5.74 25.92 15.72
CA ILE A 7 -5.08 24.61 15.52
C ILE A 7 -4.20 24.39 16.75
N ILE A 8 -4.57 23.45 17.59
CA ILE A 8 -3.72 22.96 18.69
C ILE A 8 -2.81 21.88 18.13
N ALA A 9 -1.56 22.22 17.91
CA ALA A 9 -0.51 21.26 17.60
C ALA A 9 -0.08 20.59 18.92
N ALA A 10 -0.56 19.37 19.17
CA ALA A 10 -0.07 18.51 20.25
C ALA A 10 1.20 17.78 19.78
N GLY A 11 2.35 18.37 20.03
CA GLY A 11 3.66 17.72 19.88
C GLY A 11 3.91 16.81 21.07
N ALA A 12 3.67 15.50 20.93
CA ALA A 12 4.15 14.49 21.87
C ALA A 12 5.57 14.07 21.49
N VAL A 13 6.58 14.60 22.15
CA VAL A 13 7.95 14.11 22.10
C VAL A 13 8.04 12.87 22.98
N LEU A 14 7.94 11.68 22.37
CA LEU A 14 8.26 10.42 23.02
C LEU A 14 9.77 10.18 22.96
N LEU A 15 10.47 10.59 23.99
CA LEU A 15 11.83 10.12 24.28
C LEU A 15 11.73 8.68 24.80
N GLY A 16 11.70 7.71 23.90
CA GLY A 16 11.76 6.29 24.22
C GLY A 16 13.21 5.85 24.34
N ALA A 17 13.62 5.40 25.52
CA ALA A 17 14.84 4.65 25.71
C ALA A 17 14.86 3.43 24.78
N THR A 18 15.85 3.32 23.91
CA THR A 18 16.06 2.15 23.06
C THR A 18 16.55 0.99 23.92
N ALA A 19 15.60 0.21 24.47
CA ALA A 19 15.91 -1.12 24.91
C ALA A 19 16.22 -1.93 23.64
N THR A 20 17.47 -2.30 23.45
CA THR A 20 17.92 -3.28 22.46
C THR A 20 17.31 -4.63 22.86
N PHE A 21 16.11 -4.92 22.40
CA PHE A 21 15.57 -6.28 22.49
C PHE A 21 16.42 -7.15 21.56
N ALA A 22 17.11 -8.12 22.14
CA ALA A 22 17.79 -9.16 21.38
C ALA A 22 16.74 -9.90 20.52
N GLU A 23 16.99 -9.98 19.22
CA GLU A 23 16.07 -10.57 18.27
C GLU A 23 16.08 -12.08 18.43
N GLN A 24 14.98 -12.66 18.91
CA GLN A 24 14.81 -14.11 18.93
C GLN A 24 14.62 -14.61 17.49
N VAL A 25 15.52 -15.49 17.07
CA VAL A 25 15.51 -16.08 15.73
C VAL A 25 15.42 -17.60 15.79
N THR A 26 14.91 -18.15 14.71
CA THR A 26 14.88 -19.60 14.47
C THR A 26 15.75 -19.90 13.26
N LEU A 27 16.86 -20.58 13.46
CA LEU A 27 17.76 -20.99 12.40
C LEU A 27 17.49 -22.43 12.01
N LYS A 28 17.29 -22.68 10.72
CA LYS A 28 17.17 -24.02 10.14
C LYS A 28 18.52 -24.46 9.60
N LEU A 29 18.98 -25.64 10.02
CA LEU A 29 20.21 -26.24 9.54
C LEU A 29 19.94 -27.07 8.27
N SER A 30 20.99 -27.28 7.48
CA SER A 30 20.93 -28.06 6.24
C SER A 30 20.58 -29.55 6.45
N ASN A 31 20.79 -30.07 7.68
CA ASN A 31 20.39 -31.42 8.09
C ASN A 31 18.92 -31.53 8.52
N GLY A 32 18.17 -30.41 8.53
CA GLY A 32 16.76 -30.33 8.92
C GLY A 32 16.52 -29.94 10.38
N ASP A 33 17.57 -29.87 11.21
CA ASP A 33 17.44 -29.43 12.61
C ASP A 33 17.09 -27.94 12.71
N THR A 34 16.50 -27.56 13.83
CA THR A 34 16.09 -26.17 14.08
C THR A 34 16.67 -25.70 15.41
N LEU A 35 17.35 -24.57 15.38
CA LEU A 35 17.93 -23.91 16.55
C LEU A 35 17.13 -22.62 16.85
N HIS A 36 16.75 -22.47 18.11
CA HIS A 36 16.06 -21.27 18.61
C HIS A 36 16.99 -20.51 19.56
N GLY A 37 17.06 -19.19 19.43
CA GLY A 37 17.88 -18.37 20.32
C GLY A 37 17.93 -16.93 19.89
N GLU A 38 18.80 -16.17 20.58
CA GLU A 38 19.02 -14.77 20.28
C GLU A 38 20.21 -14.62 19.33
N LEU A 39 20.01 -13.90 18.23
CA LEU A 39 21.10 -13.57 17.32
C LEU A 39 22.04 -12.57 17.97
N ILE A 40 23.36 -12.80 17.86
CA ILE A 40 24.40 -11.87 18.29
C ILE A 40 25.05 -11.25 17.03
N PRO A 41 24.50 -10.14 16.50
CA PRO A 41 24.99 -9.55 15.25
C PRO A 41 26.43 -9.05 15.35
N SER A 42 26.82 -8.54 16.52
CA SER A 42 28.18 -8.00 16.76
C SER A 42 29.30 -9.03 16.64
N GLU A 43 28.97 -10.31 16.72
CA GLU A 43 29.92 -11.43 16.66
C GLU A 43 29.71 -12.31 15.44
N SER A 44 28.62 -12.08 14.70
CA SER A 44 28.35 -12.74 13.42
C SER A 44 29.24 -12.13 12.33
N THR A 45 29.77 -12.99 11.45
CA THR A 45 30.64 -12.61 10.34
C THR A 45 29.99 -12.97 9.01
N ASP A 46 30.66 -12.69 7.89
CA ASP A 46 30.19 -13.10 6.56
C ASP A 46 30.13 -14.63 6.40
N THR A 47 30.89 -15.39 7.18
CA THR A 47 30.98 -16.86 7.09
C THR A 47 30.29 -17.57 8.26
N THR A 48 30.01 -16.88 9.37
CA THR A 48 29.56 -17.50 10.62
C THR A 48 28.42 -16.67 11.24
N THR A 49 27.39 -17.34 11.72
CA THR A 49 26.30 -16.75 12.52
C THR A 49 26.45 -17.17 13.97
N VAL A 50 26.42 -16.22 14.91
CA VAL A 50 26.50 -16.50 16.34
C VAL A 50 25.12 -16.37 16.98
N LEU A 51 24.70 -17.45 17.66
CA LEU A 51 23.40 -17.58 18.30
C LEU A 51 23.59 -17.87 19.80
N GLN A 52 22.89 -17.16 20.68
CA GLN A 52 22.76 -17.50 22.09
C GLN A 52 21.57 -18.46 22.27
N HIS A 53 21.87 -19.75 22.42
CA HIS A 53 20.85 -20.77 22.67
C HIS A 53 20.53 -20.87 24.16
N PRO A 54 19.25 -20.99 24.59
CA PRO A 54 18.91 -20.95 26.03
C PRO A 54 19.46 -22.10 26.84
N VAL A 55 19.75 -23.26 26.24
CA VAL A 55 20.27 -24.44 26.89
C VAL A 55 21.74 -24.74 26.56
N LEU A 56 22.09 -24.60 25.27
CA LEU A 56 23.44 -24.94 24.78
C LEU A 56 24.43 -23.80 24.88
N GLY A 57 23.98 -22.62 25.33
CA GLY A 57 24.81 -21.44 25.42
C GLY A 57 25.13 -20.85 24.07
N ARG A 58 26.32 -20.33 23.88
CA ARG A 58 26.76 -19.63 22.69
C ARG A 58 27.19 -20.61 21.59
N LEU A 59 26.50 -20.54 20.45
CA LEU A 59 26.75 -21.38 19.29
C LEU A 59 27.27 -20.55 18.13
N SER A 60 28.41 -20.99 17.57
CA SER A 60 28.98 -20.41 16.36
C SER A 60 28.65 -21.36 15.17
N ILE A 61 27.79 -20.94 14.28
CA ILE A 61 27.23 -21.78 13.20
C ILE A 61 27.79 -21.29 11.88
N PRO A 62 28.53 -22.12 11.13
CA PRO A 62 28.95 -21.77 9.78
C PRO A 62 27.72 -21.52 8.90
N LYS A 63 27.73 -20.45 8.10
CA LYS A 63 26.60 -20.15 7.18
C LYS A 63 26.37 -21.26 6.16
N THR A 64 27.40 -22.05 5.84
CA THR A 64 27.27 -23.24 5.00
C THR A 64 26.47 -24.39 5.63
N ALA A 65 26.36 -24.41 6.97
CA ALA A 65 25.53 -25.36 7.68
C ALA A 65 24.07 -24.90 7.86
N LEU A 66 23.78 -23.65 7.52
CA LEU A 66 22.40 -23.14 7.50
C LEU A 66 21.70 -23.57 6.22
N MET A 67 20.39 -23.87 6.34
CA MET A 67 19.55 -24.04 5.16
C MET A 67 19.51 -22.70 4.41
N PRO A 68 19.82 -22.69 3.10
CA PRO A 68 19.72 -21.46 2.32
C PRO A 68 18.33 -20.85 2.47
N GLU A 69 18.27 -19.55 2.79
CA GLU A 69 16.99 -18.85 2.80
C GLU A 69 16.31 -19.01 1.42
N PRO A 70 15.05 -19.40 1.38
CA PRO A 70 14.33 -19.50 0.11
C PRO A 70 14.38 -18.13 -0.57
N LYS A 71 14.91 -18.09 -1.78
CA LYS A 71 14.95 -16.87 -2.57
C LYS A 71 13.54 -16.29 -2.61
N PRO A 72 13.35 -15.01 -2.28
CA PRO A 72 12.03 -14.40 -2.32
C PRO A 72 11.45 -14.61 -3.73
N LYS A 73 10.21 -15.11 -3.77
CA LYS A 73 9.52 -15.27 -5.05
C LYS A 73 9.37 -13.90 -5.69
N PRO A 74 9.72 -13.74 -6.96
CA PRO A 74 9.63 -12.43 -7.63
C PRO A 74 8.18 -11.93 -7.72
N TRP A 75 7.23 -12.86 -7.79
CA TRP A 75 5.80 -12.58 -7.84
C TRP A 75 5.13 -12.66 -6.48
N LYS A 76 4.30 -11.66 -6.17
CA LYS A 76 3.32 -11.68 -5.09
C LYS A 76 1.95 -11.46 -5.71
N LEU A 77 0.96 -12.23 -5.28
CA LEU A 77 -0.42 -12.14 -5.72
C LEU A 77 -1.33 -12.29 -4.50
N SER A 78 -2.27 -11.39 -4.35
CA SER A 78 -3.35 -11.45 -3.37
C SER A 78 -4.65 -11.16 -4.11
N LEU A 79 -5.64 -11.99 -3.90
CA LEU A 79 -7.01 -11.79 -4.38
C LEU A 79 -7.93 -11.91 -3.17
N SER A 80 -8.77 -10.93 -2.96
CA SER A 80 -9.79 -10.93 -1.93
C SER A 80 -11.11 -10.42 -2.51
N GLY A 81 -12.21 -10.79 -1.88
CA GLY A 81 -13.53 -10.35 -2.27
C GLY A 81 -14.55 -10.72 -1.21
N GLY A 82 -15.70 -10.09 -1.28
CA GLY A 82 -16.82 -10.34 -0.38
C GLY A 82 -18.12 -10.16 -1.11
N ILE A 83 -19.13 -10.89 -0.64
CA ILE A 83 -20.52 -10.74 -1.07
C ILE A 83 -21.34 -10.51 0.19
N THR A 84 -22.20 -9.52 0.17
CA THR A 84 -23.15 -9.20 1.23
C THR A 84 -24.55 -9.24 0.65
N GLY A 85 -25.54 -9.57 1.47
CA GLY A 85 -26.94 -9.52 1.07
C GLY A 85 -27.85 -9.66 2.26
N SER A 86 -28.95 -8.92 2.24
CA SER A 86 -30.05 -9.02 3.17
C SER A 86 -31.38 -8.94 2.42
N ASN A 87 -32.40 -9.57 2.95
CA ASN A 87 -33.78 -9.42 2.49
C ASN A 87 -34.66 -9.46 3.74
N THR A 88 -35.21 -8.31 4.09
CA THR A 88 -36.05 -8.14 5.29
C THR A 88 -37.29 -7.38 4.88
N ASP A 89 -38.47 -7.96 5.12
CA ASP A 89 -39.78 -7.36 4.83
C ASP A 89 -39.92 -6.89 3.35
N ASN A 90 -39.32 -7.63 2.39
CA ASN A 90 -39.20 -7.34 0.96
C ASN A 90 -38.19 -6.25 0.59
N ASP A 91 -37.49 -5.62 1.54
CA ASP A 91 -36.35 -4.79 1.25
C ASP A 91 -35.13 -5.67 0.95
N LEU A 92 -34.53 -5.49 -0.21
CA LEU A 92 -33.37 -6.23 -0.67
C LEU A 92 -32.16 -5.31 -0.71
N ASP A 93 -31.09 -5.72 0.00
CA ASP A 93 -29.75 -5.17 -0.18
C ASP A 93 -28.82 -6.28 -0.66
N ALA A 94 -28.04 -6.02 -1.68
CA ALA A 94 -27.03 -6.95 -2.15
C ALA A 94 -25.80 -6.18 -2.65
N GLY A 95 -24.62 -6.68 -2.30
CA GLY A 95 -23.37 -6.04 -2.68
C GLY A 95 -22.23 -7.02 -2.86
N GLY A 96 -21.21 -6.57 -3.54
CA GLY A 96 -19.98 -7.33 -3.73
C GLY A 96 -18.77 -6.41 -3.85
N THR A 97 -17.64 -6.90 -3.33
CA THR A 97 -16.34 -6.27 -3.45
C THR A 97 -15.34 -7.25 -4.04
N ALA A 98 -14.39 -6.75 -4.82
CA ALA A 98 -13.26 -7.53 -5.33
C ALA A 98 -12.00 -6.69 -5.26
N GLN A 99 -10.90 -7.30 -4.83
CA GLN A 99 -9.59 -6.66 -4.76
C GLN A 99 -8.53 -7.60 -5.28
N LEU A 100 -7.70 -7.11 -6.17
CA LEU A 100 -6.52 -7.76 -6.71
C LEU A 100 -5.29 -6.92 -6.42
N ASP A 101 -4.30 -7.50 -5.72
CA ASP A 101 -2.97 -6.93 -5.54
C ASP A 101 -1.94 -7.88 -6.12
N THR A 102 -1.18 -7.41 -7.09
CA THR A 102 -0.07 -8.20 -7.64
C THR A 102 1.18 -7.35 -7.77
N SER A 103 2.33 -7.95 -7.57
CA SER A 103 3.60 -7.31 -7.82
C SER A 103 4.68 -8.28 -8.28
N TYR A 104 5.55 -7.77 -9.12
CA TYR A 104 6.75 -8.45 -9.57
C TYR A 104 7.98 -7.63 -9.19
N THR A 105 8.98 -8.27 -8.59
CA THR A 105 10.23 -7.61 -8.18
C THR A 105 11.42 -8.36 -8.77
N SER A 106 12.29 -7.67 -9.49
CA SER A 106 13.51 -8.20 -10.06
C SER A 106 14.65 -7.20 -9.92
N GLY A 107 15.62 -7.52 -9.06
CA GLY A 107 16.72 -6.60 -8.75
C GLY A 107 16.22 -5.25 -8.24
N PRO A 108 16.59 -4.13 -8.89
CA PRO A 108 16.16 -2.78 -8.49
C PRO A 108 14.74 -2.43 -8.93
N ASP A 109 14.11 -3.26 -9.76
CA ASP A 109 12.84 -2.96 -10.43
C ASP A 109 11.67 -3.64 -9.74
N LYS A 110 10.57 -2.92 -9.56
CA LYS A 110 9.30 -3.43 -9.05
C LYS A 110 8.16 -2.90 -9.93
N VAL A 111 7.30 -3.80 -10.39
CA VAL A 111 6.01 -3.47 -11.00
C VAL A 111 4.91 -3.93 -10.05
N SER A 112 3.89 -3.13 -9.86
CA SER A 112 2.71 -3.50 -9.06
C SER A 112 1.43 -3.05 -9.77
N LEU A 113 0.41 -3.90 -9.67
CA LEU A 113 -0.94 -3.61 -10.11
C LEU A 113 -1.87 -3.85 -8.92
N LYS A 114 -2.72 -2.87 -8.64
CA LYS A 114 -3.82 -2.97 -7.69
C LYS A 114 -5.11 -2.69 -8.44
N VAL A 115 -6.14 -3.47 -8.16
CA VAL A 115 -7.49 -3.28 -8.71
C VAL A 115 -8.48 -3.48 -7.58
N ASN A 116 -9.40 -2.55 -7.43
CA ASN A 116 -10.51 -2.63 -6.50
C ASN A 116 -11.82 -2.39 -7.29
N ALA A 117 -12.88 -3.07 -6.91
CA ALA A 117 -14.21 -2.86 -7.46
C ALA A 117 -15.25 -3.11 -6.37
N GLN A 118 -16.28 -2.29 -6.36
CA GLN A 118 -17.43 -2.39 -5.46
C GLN A 118 -18.70 -2.16 -6.24
N TYR A 119 -19.70 -3.00 -5.96
CA TYR A 119 -21.02 -2.89 -6.55
C TYR A 119 -22.08 -3.21 -5.50
N GLU A 120 -23.06 -2.32 -5.35
CA GLU A 120 -24.16 -2.49 -4.41
C GLU A 120 -25.49 -2.09 -5.07
N VAL A 121 -26.51 -2.84 -4.79
CA VAL A 121 -27.89 -2.59 -5.21
C VAL A 121 -28.84 -2.74 -4.04
N SER A 122 -29.88 -1.93 -4.05
CA SER A 122 -31.00 -2.03 -3.13
C SER A 122 -32.33 -2.07 -3.88
N ARG A 123 -33.38 -2.50 -3.17
CA ARG A 123 -34.75 -2.42 -3.62
C ARG A 123 -35.66 -2.36 -2.40
N ASP A 124 -36.36 -1.26 -2.24
CA ASP A 124 -37.32 -1.06 -1.16
C ASP A 124 -38.64 -1.81 -1.41
N GLU A 125 -39.38 -2.06 -0.33
CA GLU A 125 -40.71 -2.68 -0.42
C GLU A 125 -41.64 -1.91 -1.35
N GLY A 126 -42.22 -2.62 -2.31
CA GLY A 126 -43.13 -2.04 -3.31
C GLY A 126 -42.45 -1.51 -4.59
N GLU A 127 -41.15 -1.47 -4.65
CA GLU A 127 -40.43 -1.15 -5.88
C GLU A 127 -40.37 -2.35 -6.83
N SER A 128 -40.47 -2.07 -8.14
CA SER A 128 -40.45 -3.09 -9.21
C SER A 128 -39.05 -3.35 -9.77
N SER A 129 -38.05 -2.52 -9.43
CA SER A 129 -36.68 -2.59 -9.95
C SER A 129 -35.68 -2.28 -8.85
N ASN A 130 -34.49 -2.86 -8.97
CA ASN A 130 -33.36 -2.50 -8.11
C ASN A 130 -32.81 -1.13 -8.49
N SER A 131 -32.41 -0.35 -7.50
CA SER A 131 -31.54 0.80 -7.62
C SER A 131 -30.07 0.39 -7.46
N THR A 132 -29.16 1.13 -8.08
CA THR A 132 -27.72 0.97 -7.86
C THR A 132 -27.26 2.00 -6.86
N ASP A 133 -26.70 1.55 -5.73
CA ASP A 133 -26.25 2.43 -4.64
C ASP A 133 -24.74 2.69 -4.71
N THR A 134 -24.00 1.72 -5.23
CA THR A 134 -22.56 1.82 -5.45
C THR A 134 -22.19 1.07 -6.73
N ASN A 135 -21.40 1.70 -7.58
CA ASN A 135 -20.76 1.06 -8.73
C ASN A 135 -19.48 1.84 -9.04
N GLU A 136 -18.45 1.51 -8.29
CA GLU A 136 -17.17 2.20 -8.32
C GLU A 136 -16.00 1.23 -8.32
N GLY A 137 -14.85 1.71 -8.72
CA GLY A 137 -13.61 0.96 -8.65
C GLY A 137 -12.41 1.75 -9.10
N ASP A 138 -11.24 1.19 -8.85
CA ASP A 138 -9.97 1.76 -9.26
C ASP A 138 -8.98 0.71 -9.72
N ALA A 139 -8.03 1.14 -10.55
CA ALA A 139 -6.88 0.36 -10.97
C ALA A 139 -5.61 1.21 -10.95
N GLU A 140 -4.60 0.80 -10.19
CA GLU A 140 -3.28 1.47 -10.11
C GLU A 140 -2.19 0.55 -10.64
N LEU A 141 -1.53 0.94 -11.72
CA LEU A 141 -0.28 0.34 -12.20
C LEU A 141 0.88 1.24 -11.82
N ARG A 142 1.90 0.67 -11.14
CA ARG A 142 3.07 1.42 -10.71
C ARG A 142 4.36 0.66 -10.98
N TYR A 143 5.30 1.32 -11.64
CA TYR A 143 6.67 0.89 -11.80
C TYR A 143 7.58 1.71 -10.91
N ILE A 144 8.48 1.06 -10.19
CA ILE A 144 9.47 1.69 -9.31
C ILE A 144 10.84 1.09 -9.63
N ARG A 145 11.83 1.97 -9.84
CA ARG A 145 13.24 1.60 -9.96
C ARG A 145 14.05 2.21 -8.85
N SER A 146 14.64 1.37 -8.00
CA SER A 146 15.55 1.81 -6.95
C SER A 146 16.85 2.32 -7.57
N LEU A 147 17.19 3.58 -7.31
CA LEU A 147 18.43 4.21 -7.77
C LEU A 147 19.56 4.03 -6.74
N ASN A 148 19.19 4.03 -5.46
CA ASN A 148 20.07 3.69 -4.35
C ASN A 148 19.26 3.13 -3.17
N SER A 149 19.86 3.05 -1.98
CA SER A 149 19.21 2.49 -0.80
C SER A 149 17.95 3.25 -0.34
N ARG A 150 17.79 4.53 -0.70
CA ARG A 150 16.66 5.38 -0.28
C ARG A 150 15.95 6.09 -1.41
N LEU A 151 16.64 6.36 -2.52
CA LEU A 151 16.09 7.09 -3.66
C LEU A 151 15.59 6.12 -4.72
N HIS A 152 14.43 6.40 -5.30
CA HIS A 152 13.87 5.66 -6.42
C HIS A 152 13.19 6.58 -7.43
N ALA A 153 13.17 6.16 -8.69
CA ALA A 153 12.32 6.73 -9.72
C ALA A 153 11.03 5.92 -9.82
N TYR A 154 9.93 6.56 -10.23
CA TYR A 154 8.68 5.88 -10.47
C TYR A 154 7.98 6.37 -11.73
N ALA A 155 7.13 5.51 -12.28
CA ALA A 155 6.10 5.83 -13.24
C ALA A 155 4.81 5.16 -12.78
N GLY A 156 3.67 5.82 -12.91
CA GLY A 156 2.39 5.31 -12.47
C GLY A 156 1.27 5.72 -13.41
N ALA A 157 0.22 4.88 -13.44
CA ALA A 157 -1.05 5.16 -14.06
C ALA A 157 -2.14 4.71 -13.09
N HIS A 158 -3.13 5.56 -12.89
CA HIS A 158 -4.28 5.32 -12.04
C HIS A 158 -5.55 5.62 -12.82
N PHE A 159 -6.47 4.69 -12.81
CA PHE A 159 -7.81 4.84 -13.35
C PHE A 159 -8.81 4.60 -12.24
N ASN A 160 -9.82 5.42 -12.14
CA ASN A 160 -10.95 5.18 -11.25
C ASN A 160 -12.25 5.49 -11.99
N TYR A 161 -13.30 4.78 -11.61
CA TYR A 161 -14.67 5.06 -12.04
C TYR A 161 -15.62 5.07 -10.86
N ASP A 162 -16.64 5.90 -10.97
CA ASP A 162 -17.81 5.95 -10.09
C ASP A 162 -19.02 6.35 -10.96
N THR A 163 -19.84 5.38 -11.31
CA THR A 163 -20.95 5.59 -12.25
C THR A 163 -22.09 6.42 -11.66
N LEU A 164 -22.08 6.69 -10.35
CA LEU A 164 -23.08 7.51 -9.68
C LEU A 164 -22.69 8.99 -9.61
N ASN A 165 -21.45 9.34 -9.95
CA ASN A 165 -21.06 10.72 -10.10
C ASN A 165 -21.81 11.41 -11.24
N PHE A 166 -22.42 12.54 -10.94
CA PHE A 166 -23.13 13.34 -11.94
C PHE A 166 -22.18 13.89 -13.02
N SER A 167 -20.95 14.28 -12.62
CA SER A 167 -19.92 14.82 -13.50
C SER A 167 -18.59 14.16 -13.19
N GLY A 168 -17.94 13.61 -14.21
CA GLY A 168 -16.68 12.90 -14.04
C GLY A 168 -16.85 11.50 -13.47
N THR A 169 -17.62 10.65 -14.15
CA THR A 169 -17.77 9.23 -13.77
C THR A 169 -16.45 8.47 -13.86
N ASP A 170 -15.54 8.92 -14.71
CA ASP A 170 -14.25 8.28 -14.94
C ASP A 170 -13.13 9.29 -14.80
N ALA A 171 -12.02 8.86 -14.19
CA ALA A 171 -10.81 9.66 -14.12
C ALA A 171 -9.56 8.81 -14.39
N PHE A 172 -8.62 9.40 -15.08
CA PHE A 172 -7.32 8.81 -15.36
C PHE A 172 -6.21 9.78 -14.99
N GLU A 173 -5.22 9.28 -14.25
CA GLU A 173 -4.00 9.99 -13.92
C GLU A 173 -2.79 9.18 -14.38
N SER A 174 -1.80 9.83 -14.95
CA SER A 174 -0.49 9.26 -15.21
C SER A 174 0.59 10.18 -14.66
N SER A 175 1.53 9.62 -13.91
CA SER A 175 2.58 10.38 -13.22
C SER A 175 3.95 9.72 -13.35
N ILE A 176 5.00 10.54 -13.36
CA ILE A 176 6.39 10.11 -13.26
C ILE A 176 7.09 10.97 -12.23
N GLY A 177 8.11 10.44 -11.56
CA GLY A 177 8.81 11.26 -10.58
C GLY A 177 9.87 10.52 -9.78
N LEU A 178 10.24 11.14 -8.67
CA LEU A 178 11.19 10.61 -7.72
C LEU A 178 10.52 10.38 -6.36
N GLY A 179 10.98 9.36 -5.67
CA GLY A 179 10.57 9.07 -4.32
C GLY A 179 11.77 8.84 -3.42
N TYR A 180 11.58 9.14 -2.13
CA TYR A 180 12.62 9.04 -1.12
C TYR A 180 12.10 8.40 0.15
N ASP A 181 12.83 7.38 0.65
CA ASP A 181 12.55 6.74 1.93
C ASP A 181 13.05 7.65 3.08
N LEU A 182 12.16 8.42 3.70
CA LEU A 182 12.45 9.27 4.85
C LEU A 182 12.81 8.41 6.07
N ILE A 183 12.03 7.35 6.30
CA ILE A 183 12.26 6.35 7.33
C ILE A 183 12.42 5.01 6.65
N LYS A 184 13.47 4.28 6.99
CA LYS A 184 13.73 2.93 6.49
C LYS A 184 14.35 2.09 7.59
N THR A 185 13.52 1.35 8.30
CA THR A 185 13.92 0.39 9.35
C THR A 185 13.33 -0.99 9.02
N SER A 186 13.62 -2.00 9.80
CA SER A 186 13.02 -3.33 9.66
C SER A 186 11.50 -3.35 9.93
N LYS A 187 11.01 -2.39 10.74
CA LYS A 187 9.60 -2.33 11.16
C LYS A 187 8.82 -1.18 10.54
N THR A 188 9.48 -0.11 10.10
CA THR A 188 8.82 1.10 9.62
C THR A 188 9.49 1.61 8.36
N ARG A 189 8.70 1.88 7.33
CA ARG A 189 9.12 2.57 6.13
C ARG A 189 8.16 3.72 5.86
N LEU A 190 8.69 4.93 5.74
CA LEU A 190 7.96 6.10 5.28
C LEU A 190 8.60 6.58 3.99
N THR A 191 7.85 6.50 2.92
CA THR A 191 8.27 6.95 1.59
C THR A 191 7.46 8.16 1.19
N VAL A 192 8.12 9.18 0.65
CA VAL A 192 7.47 10.31 -0.01
C VAL A 192 7.89 10.32 -1.46
N SER A 193 6.98 10.66 -2.36
CA SER A 193 7.27 10.79 -3.79
C SER A 193 6.58 12.02 -4.36
N LEU A 194 7.20 12.61 -5.37
CA LEU A 194 6.73 13.82 -6.04
C LEU A 194 7.09 13.74 -7.51
N GLY A 195 6.19 14.24 -8.37
CA GLY A 195 6.46 14.34 -9.79
C GLY A 195 5.34 14.99 -10.59
N PRO A 196 5.63 15.40 -11.81
CA PRO A 196 4.61 15.86 -12.75
C PRO A 196 3.64 14.72 -13.10
N SER A 197 2.40 15.11 -13.34
CA SER A 197 1.33 14.23 -13.80
C SER A 197 0.47 14.89 -14.85
N ILE A 198 -0.31 14.07 -15.52
CA ILE A 198 -1.43 14.47 -16.34
C ILE A 198 -2.68 13.81 -15.79
N GLU A 199 -3.78 14.53 -15.81
CA GLU A 199 -5.08 14.09 -15.33
C GLU A 199 -6.13 14.36 -16.38
N GLN A 200 -7.07 13.43 -16.54
CA GLN A 200 -8.25 13.57 -17.39
C GLN A 200 -9.46 13.00 -16.65
N ILE A 201 -10.55 13.76 -16.70
CA ILE A 201 -11.83 13.39 -16.09
C ILE A 201 -12.88 13.44 -17.18
N TRP A 202 -13.76 12.43 -17.27
CA TRP A 202 -14.84 12.39 -18.29
C TRP A 202 -16.04 11.58 -17.80
N GLY A 203 -17.10 11.56 -18.59
CA GLY A 203 -18.31 10.81 -18.33
C GLY A 203 -19.28 11.48 -17.36
N GLY A 204 -20.47 10.91 -17.23
CA GLY A 204 -21.60 11.47 -16.48
C GLY A 204 -22.38 12.54 -17.24
N ASP A 205 -23.66 12.70 -16.88
CA ASP A 205 -24.58 13.62 -17.56
C ASP A 205 -24.18 15.09 -17.42
N GLY A 206 -23.57 15.45 -16.27
CA GLY A 206 -23.08 16.79 -15.98
C GLY A 206 -21.85 17.19 -16.76
N CYS A 207 -21.13 16.24 -17.35
CA CYS A 207 -19.90 16.48 -18.12
C CYS A 207 -20.12 17.43 -19.32
N ASN A 208 -21.31 17.46 -19.86
CA ASN A 208 -21.66 18.36 -20.98
C ASN A 208 -21.69 19.85 -20.58
N THR A 209 -21.83 20.15 -19.30
CA THR A 209 -21.89 21.51 -18.76
C THR A 209 -20.70 21.88 -17.89
N ASP A 210 -19.88 20.91 -17.53
CA ASP A 210 -18.68 21.11 -16.74
C ASP A 210 -17.47 21.43 -17.64
N PRO A 211 -16.86 22.61 -17.54
CA PRO A 211 -15.75 23.01 -18.40
C PRO A 211 -14.45 22.21 -18.14
N VAL A 212 -14.37 21.47 -17.02
CA VAL A 212 -13.22 20.64 -16.65
C VAL A 212 -13.34 19.25 -17.27
N CYS A 213 -14.58 18.78 -17.46
CA CYS A 213 -14.85 17.44 -17.97
C CYS A 213 -14.42 17.28 -19.43
N GLY A 214 -13.78 16.17 -19.76
CA GLY A 214 -13.24 15.88 -21.08
C GLY A 214 -11.90 16.58 -21.40
N GLN A 215 -11.40 17.42 -20.49
CA GLN A 215 -10.11 18.10 -20.67
C GLN A 215 -8.98 17.27 -20.04
N THR A 216 -7.77 17.47 -20.59
CA THR A 216 -6.53 16.92 -20.02
C THR A 216 -5.77 18.05 -19.35
N PHE A 217 -5.41 17.84 -18.10
CA PHE A 217 -4.72 18.83 -17.28
C PHE A 217 -3.30 18.40 -16.95
N ALA A 218 -2.39 19.36 -16.96
CA ALA A 218 -1.10 19.20 -16.31
C ALA A 218 -1.30 19.33 -14.78
N ALA A 219 -0.67 18.45 -14.03
CA ALA A 219 -0.78 18.40 -12.58
C ALA A 219 0.58 18.06 -11.94
N THR A 220 0.63 18.10 -10.64
CA THR A 220 1.75 17.58 -9.85
C THR A 220 1.17 16.64 -8.79
N THR A 221 1.70 15.42 -8.75
CA THR A 221 1.27 14.41 -7.77
C THR A 221 2.32 14.27 -6.68
N ALA A 222 1.88 14.41 -5.43
CA ALA A 222 2.63 14.12 -4.22
C ALA A 222 2.00 12.92 -3.50
N ARG A 223 2.82 11.94 -3.11
CA ARG A 223 2.35 10.73 -2.41
C ARG A 223 3.21 10.46 -1.18
N ALA A 224 2.56 10.15 -0.07
CA ALA A 224 3.18 9.64 1.14
C ALA A 224 2.67 8.23 1.42
N GLU A 225 3.58 7.30 1.69
CA GLU A 225 3.27 5.90 1.99
C GLU A 225 4.00 5.48 3.26
N LEU A 226 3.23 5.09 4.27
CA LEU A 226 3.74 4.56 5.53
C LEU A 226 3.43 3.07 5.60
N GLU A 227 4.47 2.25 5.69
CA GLU A 227 4.38 0.84 6.07
C GLU A 227 4.89 0.68 7.51
N TRP A 228 4.08 0.10 8.37
CA TRP A 228 4.46 -0.19 9.76
C TRP A 228 4.12 -1.63 10.12
N LYS A 229 5.13 -2.38 10.57
CA LYS A 229 5.06 -3.79 10.95
C LYS A 229 5.50 -3.94 12.41
N PRO A 230 4.62 -3.66 13.38
CA PRO A 230 4.97 -3.78 14.81
C PRO A 230 5.34 -5.20 15.22
N SER A 231 4.74 -6.21 14.56
CA SER A 231 5.02 -7.63 14.79
C SER A 231 4.92 -8.43 13.50
N SER A 232 5.25 -9.71 13.53
CA SER A 232 5.06 -10.62 12.39
C SER A 232 3.58 -10.88 12.05
N ALA A 233 2.68 -10.65 13.01
CA ALA A 233 1.25 -10.89 12.85
C ALA A 233 0.45 -9.61 12.49
N ALA A 234 1.07 -8.42 12.54
CA ALA A 234 0.38 -7.16 12.28
C ALA A 234 1.17 -6.29 11.33
N SER A 235 0.47 -5.74 10.34
CA SER A 235 1.00 -4.73 9.43
C SER A 235 -0.06 -3.66 9.17
N LEU A 236 0.40 -2.42 9.04
CA LEU A 236 -0.40 -1.26 8.66
C LEU A 236 0.25 -0.61 7.46
N THR A 237 -0.52 -0.35 6.42
CA THR A 237 -0.10 0.47 5.29
C THR A 237 -1.08 1.63 5.16
N LEU A 238 -0.54 2.85 5.17
CA LEU A 238 -1.29 4.07 4.91
C LEU A 238 -0.71 4.73 3.67
N THR A 239 -1.57 5.01 2.71
CA THR A 239 -1.20 5.75 1.50
C THR A 239 -2.04 7.01 1.42
N ASN A 240 -1.39 8.12 1.15
CA ASN A 240 -2.04 9.39 0.90
C ASN A 240 -1.45 9.98 -0.39
N THR A 241 -2.33 10.35 -1.32
CA THR A 241 -1.96 10.93 -2.61
C THR A 241 -2.70 12.26 -2.78
N TYR A 242 -1.97 13.27 -3.19
CA TYR A 242 -2.49 14.60 -3.51
C TYR A 242 -2.09 14.93 -4.94
N THR A 243 -3.08 15.25 -5.77
CA THR A 243 -2.88 15.75 -7.12
C THR A 243 -3.32 17.20 -7.18
N LEU A 244 -2.40 18.06 -7.56
CA LEU A 244 -2.61 19.50 -7.70
C LEU A 244 -2.65 19.82 -9.19
N SER A 245 -3.84 19.96 -9.74
CA SER A 245 -4.04 20.39 -11.13
C SER A 245 -3.76 21.87 -11.31
N LEU A 246 -3.13 22.24 -12.41
CA LEU A 246 -2.79 23.62 -12.74
C LEU A 246 -3.94 24.38 -13.44
N ILE A 247 -5.18 24.02 -13.13
CA ILE A 247 -6.39 24.59 -13.75
C ILE A 247 -6.59 26.08 -13.39
N HIS A 248 -5.91 26.61 -12.39
CA HIS A 248 -6.19 27.91 -11.79
C HIS A 248 -5.11 28.98 -11.96
N ILE A 249 -4.33 28.89 -13.02
CA ILE A 249 -3.37 29.99 -13.26
C ILE A 249 -3.73 30.72 -14.55
#